data_518912afcffead1dc9dd163069c8e6a8
#
_entry.id   518912afcffead1dc9dd163069c8e6a8
#
_cell.length_a   1.000
_cell.length_b   1.000
_cell.length_c   1.000
_cell.angle_alpha   90.00
_cell.angle_beta   90.00
_cell.angle_gamma   90.00
#
_symmetry.space_group_name_H-M   'P 1'
#
loop_
_entity.id
_entity.type
_entity.pdbx_description
1 polymer ?
#
loop_
_entity_poly.entity_id
_entity_poly.type
_entity_poly.pdbx_seq_one_letter_code
_entity_poly.pdbx_strand_id
1 'polypeptide(L)'
;PKTIRLVHPHLDNVTSEGVIIHELGHYFDEKHQFSSSKQFTELYKKYRTLFNQKTKKEYFAECFKEYVGGHQEKVKPFHSYMKTITQKIRQKNK
;
A
#
# COMPACT_ATOMS: atom_id res chain seq x y z
N PRO A 1 -0.85 -18.58 4.80
CA PRO A 1 -0.65 -18.52 4.21
C PRO A 1 -0.33 -18.74 3.14
N LYS A 2 -0.06 -19.32 2.94
CA LYS A 2 0.07 -19.83 1.98
C LYS A 2 -0.42 -19.12 0.88
N THR A 3 -1.31 -18.63 0.90
CA THR A 3 -1.83 -18.03 -0.16
C THR A 3 -1.03 -16.96 -0.66
N ILE A 4 -0.24 -16.44 0.07
CA ILE A 4 0.46 -15.40 -0.39
C ILE A 4 1.35 -15.74 -1.47
N ARG A 5 1.63 -16.90 -1.74
CA ARG A 5 2.46 -17.20 -2.71
C ARG A 5 1.95 -16.87 -3.94
N LEU A 6 1.10 -16.18 -4.16
CA LEU A 6 0.63 -15.91 -5.34
C LEU A 6 1.62 -15.99 -6.34
N VAL A 7 1.55 -16.62 -7.21
CA VAL A 7 2.46 -16.76 -8.18
C VAL A 7 2.10 -16.00 -9.36
N HIS A 8 2.75 -15.01 -9.72
CA HIS A 8 2.50 -14.23 -10.89
C HIS A 8 3.76 -14.30 -11.73
N PRO A 9 3.78 -15.04 -12.76
CA PRO A 9 4.99 -15.22 -13.56
C PRO A 9 5.63 -13.92 -14.01
N HIS A 10 4.83 -12.92 -14.30
CA HIS A 10 5.40 -11.68 -14.74
C HIS A 10 6.15 -10.94 -13.65
N LEU A 11 6.05 -11.41 -12.42
CA LEU A 11 6.75 -10.73 -11.36
C LEU A 11 8.18 -11.21 -11.22
N ASP A 12 8.57 -12.17 -11.98
CA ASP A 12 9.92 -12.67 -11.87
C ASP A 12 10.94 -11.60 -12.19
N ASN A 13 10.54 -10.59 -12.92
CA ASN A 13 11.49 -9.59 -13.32
C ASN A 13 11.55 -8.40 -12.40
N VAL A 14 10.85 -8.44 -11.28
CA VAL A 14 10.89 -7.32 -10.38
C VAL A 14 11.39 -7.75 -9.03
N THR A 15 11.69 -6.83 -8.17
CA THR A 15 12.18 -7.14 -6.86
C THR A 15 11.13 -7.89 -6.09
N SER A 16 11.42 -9.08 -5.66
CA SER A 16 10.47 -9.88 -4.93
C SER A 16 9.94 -9.15 -3.72
N GLU A 17 10.82 -8.48 -3.03
CA GLU A 17 10.44 -7.77 -1.84
C GLU A 17 9.41 -6.69 -2.14
N GLY A 18 9.64 -5.92 -3.18
CA GLY A 18 8.70 -4.87 -3.56
C GLY A 18 7.36 -5.43 -3.97
N VAL A 19 7.38 -6.55 -4.68
CA VAL A 19 6.16 -7.17 -5.12
C VAL A 19 5.36 -7.68 -3.93
N ILE A 20 6.02 -8.30 -2.98
CA ILE A 20 5.36 -8.84 -1.82
C ILE A 20 4.72 -7.73 -1.00
N ILE A 21 5.42 -6.62 -0.82
CA ILE A 21 4.88 -5.52 -0.04
C ILE A 21 3.69 -4.89 -0.75
N HIS A 22 3.75 -4.78 -2.07
CA HIS A 22 2.64 -4.24 -2.84
C HIS A 22 1.40 -5.13 -2.65
N GLU A 23 1.59 -6.45 -2.72
CA GLU A 23 0.48 -7.38 -2.55
C GLU A 23 -0.06 -7.34 -1.12
N LEU A 24 0.82 -7.16 -0.15
CA LEU A 24 0.38 -7.00 1.22
C LEU A 24 -0.46 -5.74 1.36
N GLY A 25 -0.10 -4.70 0.64
CA GLY A 25 -0.87 -3.47 0.64
C GLY A 25 -2.30 -3.73 0.21
N HIS A 26 -2.48 -4.51 -0.86
CA HIS A 26 -3.80 -4.87 -1.33
C HIS A 26 -4.54 -5.74 -0.31
N TYR A 27 -3.82 -6.66 0.31
CA TYR A 27 -4.43 -7.53 1.30
C TYR A 27 -4.99 -6.73 2.47
N PHE A 28 -4.20 -5.83 3.02
CA PHE A 28 -4.65 -5.03 4.14
C PHE A 28 -5.72 -4.04 3.72
N ASP A 29 -5.63 -3.51 2.51
CA ASP A 29 -6.65 -2.63 2.01
C ASP A 29 -7.98 -3.34 1.92
N GLU A 30 -7.98 -4.56 1.43
CA GLU A 30 -9.21 -5.31 1.33
C GLU A 30 -9.77 -5.63 2.69
N LYS A 31 -8.92 -5.97 3.62
CA LYS A 31 -9.35 -6.32 4.94
C LYS A 31 -9.89 -5.13 5.72
N HIS A 32 -9.26 -3.98 5.60
CA HIS A 32 -9.62 -2.81 6.38
C HIS A 32 -10.26 -1.70 5.57
N GLN A 33 -10.27 -1.84 4.25
CA GLN A 33 -10.86 -0.86 3.33
C GLN A 33 -10.24 0.52 3.49
N PHE A 34 -8.93 0.55 3.62
CA PHE A 34 -8.20 1.81 3.78
C PHE A 34 -8.39 2.74 2.58
N SER A 35 -8.36 2.19 1.36
CA SER A 35 -8.44 3.04 0.17
C SER A 35 -9.83 3.65 0.02
N SER A 36 -10.82 3.12 0.73
CA SER A 36 -12.16 3.68 0.69
C SER A 36 -12.39 4.72 1.76
N SER A 37 -11.43 4.89 2.66
CA SER A 37 -11.61 5.83 3.76
C SER A 37 -11.63 7.26 3.24
N LYS A 38 -12.30 8.12 3.96
CA LYS A 38 -12.39 9.51 3.58
C LYS A 38 -11.00 10.15 3.62
N GLN A 39 -10.24 9.83 4.62
CA GLN A 39 -8.92 10.41 4.77
C GLN A 39 -8.01 10.08 3.59
N PHE A 40 -7.98 8.81 3.19
CA PHE A 40 -7.15 8.44 2.06
C PHE A 40 -7.71 9.03 0.77
N THR A 41 -9.02 9.07 0.60
CA THR A 41 -9.62 9.60 -0.60
C THR A 41 -9.23 11.07 -0.80
N GLU A 42 -9.20 11.84 0.28
CA GLU A 42 -8.84 13.24 0.17
C GLU A 42 -7.37 13.40 -0.20
N LEU A 43 -6.50 12.59 0.38
CA LEU A 43 -5.09 12.64 0.04
C LEU A 43 -4.88 12.19 -1.39
N TYR A 44 -5.61 11.18 -1.83
CA TYR A 44 -5.51 10.68 -3.18
C TYR A 44 -5.86 11.78 -4.19
N LYS A 45 -6.93 12.49 -3.93
CA LYS A 45 -7.33 13.57 -4.84
C LYS A 45 -6.30 14.69 -4.87
N LYS A 46 -5.74 15.00 -3.73
CA LYS A 46 -4.79 16.09 -3.65
C LYS A 46 -3.46 15.74 -4.30
N TYR A 47 -3.03 14.51 -4.19
CA TYR A 47 -1.73 14.11 -4.70
C TYR A 47 -1.83 13.07 -5.80
N ARG A 48 -2.82 13.21 -6.66
CA ARG A 48 -3.05 12.21 -7.70
C ARG A 48 -1.87 11.93 -8.61
N THR A 49 -1.03 12.90 -8.82
CA THR A 49 0.08 12.72 -9.75
C THR A 49 1.31 12.11 -9.12
N LEU A 50 1.26 11.82 -7.82
CA LEU A 50 2.41 11.24 -7.17
C LEU A 50 2.75 9.88 -7.76
N PHE A 51 1.74 9.07 -8.07
CA PHE A 51 1.94 7.81 -8.74
C PHE A 51 1.01 7.74 -9.94
N ASN A 52 1.51 7.10 -10.99
CA ASN A 52 0.71 6.97 -12.19
C ASN A 52 -0.08 5.67 -12.13
N GLN A 53 -1.08 5.61 -11.28
CA GLN A 53 -1.87 4.41 -11.09
C GLN A 53 -3.31 4.65 -11.54
N LYS A 54 -3.92 3.63 -12.09
CA LYS A 54 -5.25 3.76 -12.64
C LYS A 54 -6.37 3.77 -11.61
N THR A 55 -6.19 3.10 -10.51
CA THR A 55 -7.24 3.04 -9.51
C THR A 55 -6.74 3.48 -8.16
N LYS A 56 -7.66 3.83 -7.29
CA LYS A 56 -7.31 4.24 -5.95
C LYS A 56 -6.70 3.08 -5.16
N LYS A 57 -7.14 1.86 -5.43
CA LYS A 57 -6.60 0.70 -4.74
C LYS A 57 -5.14 0.46 -5.12
N GLU A 58 -4.83 0.62 -6.39
CA GLU A 58 -3.44 0.47 -6.83
C GLU A 58 -2.58 1.58 -6.27
N TYR A 59 -3.14 2.77 -6.21
CA TYR A 59 -2.42 3.91 -5.66
C TYR A 59 -2.10 3.64 -4.19
N PHE A 60 -3.07 3.11 -3.44
CA PHE A 60 -2.85 2.80 -2.03
C PHE A 60 -1.74 1.75 -1.88
N ALA A 61 -1.77 0.73 -2.70
CA ALA A 61 -0.77 -0.33 -2.61
C ALA A 61 0.63 0.20 -2.90
N GLU A 62 0.75 1.15 -3.83
CA GLU A 62 2.03 1.76 -4.12
C GLU A 62 2.51 2.62 -2.95
N CYS A 63 1.60 3.37 -2.32
CA CYS A 63 1.97 4.15 -1.16
C CYS A 63 2.46 3.24 -0.05
N PHE A 64 1.77 2.14 0.17
CA PHE A 64 2.13 1.19 1.20
C PHE A 64 3.51 0.59 0.91
N LYS A 65 3.73 0.23 -0.36
CA LYS A 65 5.01 -0.35 -0.75
C LYS A 65 6.17 0.61 -0.50
N GLU A 66 6.01 1.85 -0.89
CA GLU A 66 7.10 2.80 -0.71
C GLU A 66 7.32 3.13 0.77
N TYR A 67 6.24 3.23 1.52
CA TYR A 67 6.38 3.57 2.93
C TYR A 67 7.05 2.44 3.71
N VAL A 68 6.57 1.22 3.54
CA VAL A 68 7.10 0.08 4.27
C VAL A 68 8.44 -0.36 3.71
N GLY A 69 8.64 -0.18 2.43
CA GLY A 69 9.85 -0.64 1.78
C GLY A 69 11.07 0.25 1.92
N GLY A 70 10.94 1.34 2.66
CA GLY A 70 12.12 2.15 2.91
C GLY A 70 12.26 3.40 2.06
N HIS A 71 11.26 3.70 1.24
CA HIS A 71 11.31 4.89 0.41
C HIS A 71 10.28 5.90 0.90
N GLN A 72 10.30 6.17 2.18
CA GLN A 72 9.27 6.99 2.80
C GLN A 72 9.23 8.41 2.25
N GLU A 73 10.34 8.93 1.80
CA GLU A 73 10.34 10.28 1.28
C GLU A 73 9.47 10.43 0.04
N LYS A 74 9.21 9.35 -0.68
CA LYS A 74 8.38 9.44 -1.85
C LYS A 74 6.91 9.63 -1.49
N VAL A 75 6.53 9.26 -0.29
CA VAL A 75 5.15 9.38 0.13
C VAL A 75 5.04 10.27 1.35
N LYS A 76 5.88 11.28 1.41
CA LYS A 76 5.88 12.20 2.53
C LYS A 76 4.50 12.75 2.90
N PRO A 77 3.66 13.14 1.93
CA PRO A 77 2.34 13.67 2.30
C PRO A 77 1.45 12.64 2.97
N PHE A 78 1.79 11.37 2.83
CA PHE A 78 0.98 10.31 3.41
C PHE A 78 1.55 9.74 4.70
N HIS A 79 2.64 10.31 5.22
CA HIS A 79 3.28 9.73 6.40
C HIS A 79 2.35 9.59 7.60
N SER A 80 1.61 10.63 7.92
CA SER A 80 0.71 10.55 9.05
C SER A 80 -0.32 9.47 8.87
N TYR A 81 -0.88 9.40 7.67
CA TYR A 81 -1.89 8.39 7.37
C TYR A 81 -1.29 7.00 7.43
N MET A 82 -0.12 6.81 6.83
CA MET A 82 0.53 5.50 6.82
C MET A 82 0.93 5.07 8.21
N LYS A 83 1.38 6.00 9.04
CA LYS A 83 1.74 5.67 10.40
C LYS A 83 0.52 5.17 11.15
N THR A 84 -0.61 5.83 10.96
CA THR A 84 -1.84 5.44 11.63
C THR A 84 -2.29 4.04 11.21
N ILE A 85 -2.30 3.76 9.91
CA ILE A 85 -2.81 2.47 9.46
C ILE A 85 -1.84 1.34 9.80
N THR A 86 -0.55 1.58 9.79
CA THR A 86 0.38 0.52 10.15
C THR A 86 0.28 0.19 11.63
N GLN A 87 -0.03 1.18 12.46
CA GLN A 87 -0.26 0.91 13.86
C GLN A 87 -1.53 0.10 14.06
N LYS A 88 -2.57 0.38 13.27
CA LYS A 88 -3.77 -0.38 13.36
C LYS A 88 -3.53 -1.82 12.97
N ILE A 89 -2.77 -2.05 11.92
CA ILE A 89 -2.44 -3.39 11.45
C ILE A 89 -1.70 -4.14 12.55
N ARG A 90 -0.75 -3.51 13.19
CA ARG A 90 0.00 -4.16 14.25
C ARG A 90 -0.87 -4.52 15.42
N GLN A 91 -1.77 -3.63 15.80
CA GLN A 91 -2.64 -3.89 16.93
C GLN A 91 -3.55 -5.07 16.66
N LYS A 92 -4.04 -5.17 15.43
CA LYS A 92 -4.91 -6.26 15.12
C LYS A 92 -4.19 -7.59 15.09
N ASN A 93 -2.91 -7.59 14.85
CA ASN A 93 -2.18 -8.82 14.80
C ASN A 93 -1.69 -9.30 16.14
N LYS A 94 -1.99 -8.57 17.17
CA LYS A 94 -1.55 -9.03 18.47
C LYS A 94 -2.51 -10.07 19.04
#